data_26d7e6a3bbc4d493397c5bb4ebe2fcc6
#
_entry.id   26d7e6a3bbc4d493397c5bb4ebe2fcc6
#
_cell.length_a   1.000
_cell.length_b   1.000
_cell.length_c   1.000
_cell.angle_alpha   90.00
_cell.angle_beta   90.00
_cell.angle_gamma   90.00
#
_symmetry.space_group_name_H-M   'P 1'
#
loop_
_entity.id
_entity.type
_entity.pdbx_description
1 polymer ?
#
loop_
_entity_poly.entity_id
_entity_poly.type
_entity_poly.pdbx_seq_one_letter_code
_entity_poly.pdbx_strand_id
1 'polypeptide(L)'
;MLDKQVTITTGTLITLIRRRGGEPHTILSETPTWYDEGAQRAEDERTNEELASQGLFGPRGLHPGFKATLEAISRPALEYYGWVDGGFEGKALSFTVLAGSAGGEGFVLARHSEHDGVALASVRPEELLTEFLDQIPKLAPGRGRPVAVPKSQVETSRSSSTAQDEGFEVLRSGRQSAGSQEADELRRILSLRRLGSGSLYVAARGRSGARQRIERPVNYIDTTEGRWLTEEIPGSGEPRIAFTPADQQVLGERLRSAQGRLFAS
;
A
#
# COMPACT_ATOMS: atom_id res chain seq x y z
N MET A 1 5.12 9.75 21.87
CA MET A 1 5.30 8.45 21.17
C MET A 1 4.78 7.31 22.03
N LEU A 2 4.27 6.24 21.42
CA LEU A 2 3.98 4.96 22.09
C LEU A 2 5.30 4.25 22.43
N ASP A 3 5.40 3.67 23.63
CA ASP A 3 6.62 2.97 24.05
C ASP A 3 6.76 1.58 23.38
N LYS A 4 5.66 1.02 22.88
CA LYS A 4 5.59 -0.29 22.22
C LYS A 4 4.47 -0.32 21.18
N GLN A 5 4.56 -1.27 20.25
CA GLN A 5 3.47 -1.59 19.34
C GLN A 5 2.23 -2.04 20.14
N VAL A 6 1.06 -1.59 19.70
CA VAL A 6 -0.24 -1.99 20.23
C VAL A 6 -1.10 -2.58 19.11
N THR A 7 -2.02 -3.46 19.48
CA THR A 7 -3.01 -4.00 18.54
C THR A 7 -4.38 -3.70 19.08
N ILE A 8 -5.17 -2.95 18.32
CA ILE A 8 -6.56 -2.61 18.65
C ILE A 8 -7.47 -3.03 17.51
N THR A 9 -8.77 -3.17 17.78
CA THR A 9 -9.73 -3.48 16.72
C THR A 9 -9.87 -2.31 15.75
N THR A 10 -10.20 -2.59 14.48
CA THR A 10 -10.47 -1.57 13.46
C THR A 10 -11.61 -0.65 13.90
N GLY A 11 -12.67 -1.23 14.50
CA GLY A 11 -13.80 -0.48 15.04
C GLY A 11 -13.37 0.53 16.10
N THR A 12 -12.56 0.12 17.06
CA THR A 12 -12.01 1.00 18.11
C THR A 12 -11.19 2.16 17.49
N LEU A 13 -10.30 1.87 16.54
CA LEU A 13 -9.51 2.92 15.89
C LEU A 13 -10.40 3.92 15.14
N ILE A 14 -11.38 3.44 14.37
CA ILE A 14 -12.34 4.29 13.64
C ILE A 14 -13.15 5.17 14.61
N THR A 15 -13.66 4.59 15.69
CA THR A 15 -14.40 5.33 16.71
C THR A 15 -13.54 6.44 17.34
N LEU A 16 -12.28 6.14 17.66
CA LEU A 16 -11.37 7.14 18.22
C LEU A 16 -11.05 8.28 17.25
N ILE A 17 -10.85 7.98 15.96
CA ILE A 17 -10.64 9.00 14.92
C ILE A 17 -11.86 9.91 14.81
N ARG A 18 -13.09 9.33 14.77
CA ARG A 18 -14.33 10.09 14.69
C ARG A 18 -14.59 10.97 15.92
N ARG A 19 -14.30 10.46 17.12
CA ARG A 19 -14.41 11.27 18.38
C ARG A 19 -13.51 12.51 18.36
N ARG A 20 -12.47 12.53 17.53
CA ARG A 20 -11.56 13.68 17.33
C ARG A 20 -11.94 14.57 16.15
N GLY A 21 -13.09 14.32 15.51
CA GLY A 21 -13.52 15.04 14.31
C GLY A 21 -12.67 14.70 13.08
N GLY A 22 -11.88 13.61 13.10
CA GLY A 22 -11.15 13.11 11.96
C GLY A 22 -12.03 12.20 11.07
N GLU A 23 -11.58 12.04 9.82
CA GLU A 23 -12.16 11.07 8.89
C GLU A 23 -11.27 9.83 8.83
N PRO A 24 -11.82 8.62 9.06
CA PRO A 24 -11.04 7.39 8.91
C PRO A 24 -10.47 7.27 7.50
N HIS A 25 -9.20 6.89 7.42
CA HIS A 25 -8.55 6.66 6.13
C HIS A 25 -9.22 5.52 5.37
N THR A 26 -9.27 5.61 4.03
CA THR A 26 -9.94 4.63 3.16
C THR A 26 -9.45 3.18 3.34
N ILE A 27 -8.21 2.97 3.77
CA ILE A 27 -7.69 1.63 4.07
C ILE A 27 -8.28 1.01 5.34
N LEU A 28 -8.87 1.83 6.22
CA LEU A 28 -9.53 1.39 7.46
C LEU A 28 -11.04 1.29 7.29
N SER A 29 -11.61 2.05 6.33
CA SER A 29 -13.06 2.16 6.21
C SER A 29 -13.65 0.89 5.59
N GLU A 30 -14.47 0.23 6.38
CA GLU A 30 -15.53 -0.66 5.93
C GLU A 30 -16.77 0.18 5.59
N THR A 31 -17.82 -0.48 5.13
CA THR A 31 -19.10 0.17 4.82
C THR A 31 -19.56 1.05 6.00
N PRO A 32 -19.94 2.32 5.78
CA PRO A 32 -20.42 3.17 6.86
C PRO A 32 -21.58 2.49 7.59
N THR A 33 -21.41 2.24 8.88
CA THR A 33 -22.46 1.71 9.73
C THR A 33 -23.08 2.88 10.49
N TRP A 34 -24.40 3.01 10.36
CA TRP A 34 -25.17 3.95 11.18
C TRP A 34 -25.48 3.28 12.51
N TYR A 35 -25.13 3.95 13.61
CA TYR A 35 -25.47 3.55 14.95
C TYR A 35 -26.58 4.45 15.47
N ASP A 36 -27.59 3.87 16.10
CA ASP A 36 -28.47 4.62 16.98
C ASP A 36 -27.72 5.00 18.28
N GLU A 37 -28.33 5.84 19.11
CA GLU A 37 -27.70 6.32 20.35
C GLU A 37 -27.32 5.18 21.31
N GLY A 38 -28.11 4.10 21.36
CA GLY A 38 -27.83 2.95 22.22
C GLY A 38 -26.65 2.15 21.72
N ALA A 39 -26.59 1.87 20.42
CA ALA A 39 -25.49 1.19 19.77
C ALA A 39 -24.20 2.02 19.85
N GLN A 40 -24.29 3.36 19.73
CA GLN A 40 -23.14 4.23 19.88
C GLN A 40 -22.55 4.19 21.30
N ARG A 41 -23.39 4.18 22.35
CA ARG A 41 -22.92 4.06 23.74
C ARG A 41 -22.24 2.71 23.98
N ALA A 42 -22.83 1.62 23.50
CA ALA A 42 -22.26 0.29 23.63
C ALA A 42 -20.90 0.18 22.91
N GLU A 43 -20.74 0.83 21.76
CA GLU A 43 -19.47 0.90 21.05
C GLU A 43 -18.44 1.74 21.79
N ASP A 44 -18.89 2.84 22.43
CA ASP A 44 -18.04 3.69 23.25
C ASP A 44 -17.54 2.95 24.50
N GLU A 45 -18.37 2.16 25.14
CA GLU A 45 -18.00 1.32 26.29
C GLU A 45 -16.98 0.25 25.88
N ARG A 46 -17.24 -0.52 24.81
CA ARG A 46 -16.31 -1.52 24.28
C ARG A 46 -14.95 -0.92 23.93
N THR A 47 -14.95 0.24 23.26
CA THR A 47 -13.73 0.98 22.94
C THR A 47 -12.92 1.31 24.20
N ASN A 48 -13.57 1.81 25.22
CA ASN A 48 -12.90 2.18 26.48
C ASN A 48 -12.38 0.94 27.24
N GLU A 49 -13.13 -0.17 27.26
CA GLU A 49 -12.71 -1.44 27.86
C GLU A 49 -11.48 -2.03 27.14
N GLU A 50 -11.49 -2.07 25.82
CA GLU A 50 -10.35 -2.53 25.03
C GLU A 50 -9.10 -1.71 25.33
N LEU A 51 -9.20 -0.38 25.33
CA LEU A 51 -8.08 0.49 25.61
C LEU A 51 -7.59 0.38 27.06
N ALA A 52 -8.50 0.21 28.02
CA ALA A 52 -8.15 0.01 29.42
C ALA A 52 -7.39 -1.30 29.64
N SER A 53 -7.80 -2.39 28.97
CA SER A 53 -7.12 -3.68 29.04
C SER A 53 -5.66 -3.63 28.57
N GLN A 54 -5.33 -2.68 27.70
CA GLN A 54 -3.99 -2.46 27.18
C GLN A 54 -3.21 -1.33 27.90
N GLY A 55 -3.83 -0.71 28.92
CA GLY A 55 -3.22 0.43 29.63
C GLY A 55 -3.18 1.73 28.82
N LEU A 56 -3.96 1.80 27.72
CA LEU A 56 -4.04 2.98 26.85
C LEU A 56 -5.11 3.99 27.33
N PHE A 57 -5.98 3.58 28.26
CA PHE A 57 -7.01 4.40 28.87
C PHE A 57 -7.07 4.16 30.38
N GLY A 58 -7.25 5.21 31.17
CA GLY A 58 -7.34 5.11 32.62
C GLY A 58 -8.01 6.36 33.25
N PRO A 59 -7.93 6.53 34.59
CA PRO A 59 -8.61 7.63 35.28
C PRO A 59 -8.24 9.04 34.80
N ARG A 60 -7.09 9.19 34.17
CA ARG A 60 -6.61 10.46 33.57
C ARG A 60 -6.91 10.57 32.08
N GLY A 61 -7.72 9.66 31.52
CA GLY A 61 -8.03 9.59 30.10
C GLY A 61 -7.03 8.74 29.30
N LEU A 62 -6.88 9.05 28.01
CA LEU A 62 -5.97 8.35 27.11
C LEU A 62 -4.50 8.56 27.50
N HIS A 63 -3.70 7.50 27.35
CA HIS A 63 -2.25 7.55 27.51
C HIS A 63 -1.66 8.67 26.62
N PRO A 64 -0.79 9.56 27.12
CA PRO A 64 -0.32 10.72 26.36
C PRO A 64 0.33 10.40 25.02
N GLY A 65 1.19 9.36 24.97
CA GLY A 65 1.81 8.91 23.74
C GLY A 65 0.79 8.39 22.72
N PHE A 66 -0.21 7.60 23.18
CA PHE A 66 -1.27 7.12 22.31
C PHE A 66 -2.15 8.26 21.78
N LYS A 67 -2.43 9.26 22.63
CA LYS A 67 -3.17 10.46 22.25
C LYS A 67 -2.47 11.21 21.12
N ALA A 68 -1.16 11.44 21.23
CA ALA A 68 -0.37 12.14 20.22
C ALA A 68 -0.34 11.36 18.88
N THR A 69 -0.12 10.05 18.95
CA THR A 69 -0.17 9.18 17.76
C THR A 69 -1.56 9.22 17.09
N LEU A 70 -2.64 9.18 17.88
CA LEU A 70 -4.01 9.23 17.37
C LEU A 70 -4.32 10.60 16.71
N GLU A 71 -3.78 11.69 17.22
CA GLU A 71 -3.87 13.02 16.60
C GLU A 71 -3.18 13.03 15.22
N ALA A 72 -2.00 12.42 15.12
CA ALA A 72 -1.30 12.28 13.84
C ALA A 72 -2.08 11.39 12.84
N ILE A 73 -2.69 10.29 13.30
CA ILE A 73 -3.53 9.40 12.46
C ILE A 73 -4.76 10.13 11.94
N SER A 74 -5.40 10.95 12.78
CA SER A 74 -6.64 11.63 12.44
C SER A 74 -6.46 12.66 11.32
N ARG A 75 -5.28 13.27 11.20
CA ARG A 75 -4.99 14.29 10.17
C ARG A 75 -3.50 14.34 9.81
N PRO A 76 -2.98 13.31 9.14
CA PRO A 76 -1.58 13.29 8.76
C PRO A 76 -1.25 14.42 7.77
N ALA A 77 -0.09 15.04 7.94
CA ALA A 77 0.44 16.03 7.00
C ALA A 77 1.12 15.36 5.80
N LEU A 78 1.77 14.22 6.03
CA LEU A 78 2.35 13.34 5.02
C LEU A 78 1.94 11.92 5.34
N GLU A 79 1.60 11.14 4.31
CA GLU A 79 1.26 9.73 4.46
C GLU A 79 1.70 8.89 3.26
N TYR A 80 2.15 7.67 3.55
CA TYR A 80 2.34 6.58 2.61
C TYR A 80 1.36 5.48 2.95
N TYR A 81 0.69 4.91 1.96
CA TYR A 81 -0.24 3.82 2.21
C TYR A 81 -0.35 2.89 1.01
N GLY A 82 -0.84 1.70 1.23
CA GLY A 82 -1.02 0.75 0.15
C GLY A 82 -1.73 -0.52 0.54
N TRP A 83 -2.07 -1.26 -0.50
CA TRP A 83 -2.60 -2.61 -0.45
C TRP A 83 -1.49 -3.55 -0.90
N VAL A 84 -1.28 -4.60 -0.14
CA VAL A 84 -0.24 -5.61 -0.37
C VAL A 84 -0.90 -6.97 -0.36
N ASP A 85 -0.78 -7.68 -1.47
CA ASP A 85 -1.21 -9.06 -1.61
C ASP A 85 0.02 -9.94 -1.87
N GLY A 86 0.05 -11.13 -1.27
CA GLY A 86 1.16 -12.03 -1.43
C GLY A 86 0.93 -13.39 -0.82
N GLY A 87 2.02 -14.11 -0.62
CA GLY A 87 2.04 -15.37 0.10
C GLY A 87 3.23 -15.44 1.03
N PHE A 88 3.00 -15.86 2.26
CA PHE A 88 4.03 -16.13 3.24
C PHE A 88 3.85 -17.57 3.77
N GLU A 89 4.90 -18.37 3.72
CA GLU A 89 4.87 -19.77 4.16
C GLU A 89 3.70 -20.60 3.58
N GLY A 90 3.34 -20.34 2.30
CA GLY A 90 2.28 -21.07 1.62
C GLY A 90 0.86 -20.58 1.92
N LYS A 91 0.69 -19.57 2.79
CA LYS A 91 -0.60 -18.94 3.06
C LYS A 91 -0.72 -17.64 2.25
N ALA A 92 -1.92 -17.37 1.73
CA ALA A 92 -2.23 -16.08 1.14
C ALA A 92 -2.12 -15.01 2.21
N LEU A 93 -1.49 -13.89 1.89
CA LEU A 93 -1.35 -12.73 2.76
C LEU A 93 -1.93 -11.53 2.02
N SER A 94 -2.97 -10.93 2.59
CA SER A 94 -3.52 -9.68 2.10
C SER A 94 -3.64 -8.71 3.27
N PHE A 95 -3.00 -7.55 3.15
CA PHE A 95 -3.01 -6.55 4.21
C PHE A 95 -2.89 -5.13 3.64
N THR A 96 -3.26 -4.17 4.45
CA THR A 96 -3.09 -2.75 4.18
C THR A 96 -2.09 -2.14 5.14
N VAL A 97 -1.31 -1.18 4.65
CA VAL A 97 -0.36 -0.41 5.46
C VAL A 97 -0.65 1.07 5.30
N LEU A 98 -0.58 1.79 6.40
CA LEU A 98 -0.56 3.25 6.42
C LEU A 98 0.55 3.72 7.36
N ALA A 99 1.43 4.55 6.85
CA ALA A 99 2.38 5.30 7.65
C ALA A 99 2.13 6.79 7.44
N GLY A 100 2.10 7.57 8.51
CA GLY A 100 1.85 9.00 8.40
C GLY A 100 2.51 9.80 9.51
N SER A 101 2.62 11.11 9.30
CA SER A 101 3.18 12.02 10.30
C SER A 101 2.44 13.34 10.34
N ALA A 102 2.30 13.91 11.55
CA ALA A 102 1.82 15.25 11.79
C ALA A 102 2.35 15.76 13.15
N GLY A 103 2.61 17.07 13.26
CA GLY A 103 2.95 17.70 14.55
C GLY A 103 4.21 17.14 15.25
N GLY A 104 5.17 16.61 14.50
CA GLY A 104 6.37 15.97 15.04
C GLY A 104 6.20 14.53 15.48
N GLU A 105 5.00 13.96 15.34
CA GLU A 105 4.69 12.54 15.62
C GLU A 105 4.56 11.77 14.29
N GLY A 106 5.13 10.57 14.26
CA GLY A 106 4.96 9.62 13.16
C GLY A 106 4.35 8.31 13.66
N PHE A 107 3.67 7.62 12.76
CA PHE A 107 3.06 6.31 13.04
C PHE A 107 3.15 5.39 11.83
N VAL A 108 3.12 4.10 12.10
CA VAL A 108 2.86 3.04 11.13
C VAL A 108 1.74 2.17 11.67
N LEU A 109 0.78 1.85 10.84
CA LEU A 109 -0.23 0.84 11.12
C LEU A 109 -0.32 -0.17 9.98
N ALA A 110 -0.62 -1.41 10.35
CA ALA A 110 -0.89 -2.50 9.42
C ALA A 110 -2.17 -3.23 9.84
N ARG A 111 -3.01 -3.54 8.84
CA ARG A 111 -4.25 -4.30 9.03
C ARG A 111 -4.26 -5.49 8.10
N HIS A 112 -4.38 -6.67 8.64
CA HIS A 112 -4.59 -7.89 7.87
C HIS A 112 -6.06 -7.99 7.42
N SER A 113 -6.31 -8.42 6.17
CA SER A 113 -7.67 -8.45 5.62
C SER A 113 -8.59 -9.46 6.30
N GLU A 114 -8.02 -10.53 6.88
CA GLU A 114 -8.78 -11.61 7.54
C GLU A 114 -8.99 -11.39 9.05
N HIS A 115 -8.38 -10.35 9.62
CA HIS A 115 -8.45 -10.08 11.06
C HIS A 115 -8.93 -8.67 11.33
N ASP A 116 -9.74 -8.51 12.37
CA ASP A 116 -10.22 -7.19 12.81
C ASP A 116 -9.18 -6.38 13.59
N GLY A 117 -7.96 -6.87 13.70
CA GLY A 117 -6.88 -6.20 14.43
C GLY A 117 -6.09 -5.23 13.55
N VAL A 118 -5.80 -4.05 14.07
CA VAL A 118 -4.84 -3.08 13.54
C VAL A 118 -3.63 -3.03 14.45
N ALA A 119 -2.47 -3.43 13.95
CA ALA A 119 -1.20 -3.23 14.62
C ALA A 119 -0.75 -1.78 14.40
N LEU A 120 -0.43 -1.07 15.48
CA LEU A 120 -0.05 0.35 15.46
C LEU A 120 1.24 0.56 16.25
N ALA A 121 2.18 1.29 15.66
CA ALA A 121 3.41 1.73 16.31
C ALA A 121 3.67 3.22 16.06
N SER A 122 4.28 3.90 17.03
CA SER A 122 4.87 5.23 16.81
C SER A 122 6.24 5.08 16.18
N VAL A 123 6.55 5.97 15.24
CA VAL A 123 7.83 6.03 14.54
C VAL A 123 8.33 7.47 14.47
N ARG A 124 9.61 7.66 14.22
CA ARG A 124 10.13 9.00 13.97
C ARG A 124 9.72 9.48 12.59
N PRO A 125 9.27 10.76 12.44
CA PRO A 125 8.82 11.27 11.14
C PRO A 125 9.86 11.14 10.02
N GLU A 126 11.14 11.27 10.32
CA GLU A 126 12.25 11.12 9.38
C GLU A 126 12.46 9.69 8.89
N GLU A 127 11.99 8.69 9.63
CA GLU A 127 12.07 7.27 9.29
C GLU A 127 10.81 6.75 8.61
N LEU A 128 9.79 7.58 8.45
CA LEU A 128 8.44 7.21 8.03
C LEU A 128 8.40 6.33 6.76
N LEU A 129 9.15 6.70 5.72
CA LEU A 129 9.19 5.92 4.48
C LEU A 129 9.90 4.58 4.66
N THR A 130 10.95 4.54 5.46
CA THR A 130 11.69 3.30 5.78
C THR A 130 10.78 2.32 6.52
N GLU A 131 10.13 2.81 7.57
CA GLU A 131 9.20 2.02 8.38
C GLU A 131 7.99 1.53 7.56
N PHE A 132 7.48 2.36 6.65
CA PHE A 132 6.45 1.95 5.70
C PHE A 132 6.91 0.82 4.79
N LEU A 133 8.11 0.94 4.20
CA LEU A 133 8.67 -0.06 3.31
C LEU A 133 9.03 -1.35 4.04
N ASP A 134 9.42 -1.28 5.31
CA ASP A 134 9.73 -2.47 6.11
C ASP A 134 8.50 -3.35 6.40
N GLN A 135 7.27 -2.82 6.22
CA GLN A 135 6.04 -3.61 6.25
C GLN A 135 5.83 -4.43 4.95
N ILE A 136 6.52 -4.08 3.86
CA ILE A 136 6.37 -4.75 2.57
C ILE A 136 7.34 -5.93 2.51
N PRO A 137 6.93 -7.11 2.03
CA PRO A 137 7.82 -8.27 1.92
C PRO A 137 9.12 -7.92 1.20
N LYS A 138 10.26 -8.30 1.78
CA LYS A 138 11.58 -8.08 1.18
C LYS A 138 11.80 -9.11 0.08
N LEU A 139 12.04 -8.64 -1.14
CA LEU A 139 12.31 -9.48 -2.29
C LEU A 139 13.43 -8.87 -3.13
N ALA A 140 14.26 -9.71 -3.71
CA ALA A 140 15.29 -9.28 -4.65
C ALA A 140 14.67 -8.68 -5.92
N PRO A 141 15.39 -7.82 -6.66
CA PRO A 141 14.95 -7.35 -7.96
C PRO A 141 14.70 -8.51 -8.93
N GLY A 142 13.71 -8.33 -9.80
CA GLY A 142 13.38 -9.30 -10.84
C GLY A 142 14.58 -9.61 -11.74
N ARG A 143 14.78 -10.87 -12.07
CA ARG A 143 15.86 -11.28 -12.97
C ARG A 143 15.52 -10.93 -14.41
N GLY A 144 16.31 -10.10 -15.04
CA GLY A 144 16.15 -9.66 -16.43
C GLY A 144 16.44 -8.17 -16.60
N ARG A 145 16.16 -7.67 -17.80
CA ARG A 145 16.32 -6.27 -18.14
C ARG A 145 14.98 -5.54 -18.06
N PRO A 146 14.97 -4.21 -17.88
CA PRO A 146 13.77 -3.43 -18.03
C PRO A 146 13.17 -3.61 -19.44
N VAL A 147 11.84 -3.74 -19.50
CA VAL A 147 11.09 -3.80 -20.76
C VAL A 147 9.93 -2.82 -20.73
N ALA A 148 9.59 -2.26 -21.88
CA ALA A 148 8.42 -1.42 -22.01
C ALA A 148 7.68 -1.80 -23.30
N VAL A 149 6.41 -2.17 -23.16
CA VAL A 149 5.58 -2.66 -24.26
C VAL A 149 4.29 -1.86 -24.36
N PRO A 150 3.63 -1.81 -25.54
CA PRO A 150 2.31 -1.26 -25.69
C PRO A 150 1.32 -1.87 -24.68
N LYS A 151 0.45 -1.03 -24.12
CA LYS A 151 -0.53 -1.45 -23.11
C LYS A 151 -1.44 -2.57 -23.61
N SER A 152 -1.85 -2.49 -24.88
CA SER A 152 -2.65 -3.50 -25.56
C SER A 152 -2.02 -4.91 -25.53
N GLN A 153 -0.69 -5.01 -25.62
CA GLN A 153 0.01 -6.31 -25.55
C GLN A 153 -0.08 -6.94 -24.16
N VAL A 154 -0.06 -6.14 -23.09
CA VAL A 154 -0.20 -6.65 -21.71
C VAL A 154 -1.62 -7.18 -21.48
N GLU A 155 -2.63 -6.47 -21.97
CA GLU A 155 -4.04 -6.85 -21.86
C GLU A 155 -4.31 -8.16 -22.61
N THR A 156 -3.83 -8.30 -23.84
CA THR A 156 -3.94 -9.52 -24.64
C THR A 156 -3.25 -10.71 -23.97
N SER A 157 -2.05 -10.51 -23.43
CA SER A 157 -1.31 -11.57 -22.73
C SER A 157 -1.98 -12.04 -21.43
N ARG A 158 -2.72 -11.15 -20.74
CA ARG A 158 -3.52 -11.52 -19.56
C ARG A 158 -4.76 -12.35 -19.93
N SER A 159 -5.42 -12.01 -21.02
CA SER A 159 -6.60 -12.73 -21.50
C SER A 159 -6.26 -14.15 -21.99
N SER A 160 -5.08 -14.34 -22.58
CA SER A 160 -4.62 -15.66 -23.04
C SER A 160 -4.17 -16.59 -21.91
N SER A 161 -3.77 -16.04 -20.75
CA SER A 161 -3.38 -16.86 -19.59
C SER A 161 -4.57 -17.46 -18.82
N THR A 162 -5.79 -16.96 -19.07
CA THR A 162 -7.04 -17.49 -18.49
C THR A 162 -7.72 -18.54 -19.40
N ALA A 163 -7.31 -18.64 -20.65
CA ALA A 163 -7.78 -19.67 -21.59
C ALA A 163 -6.67 -20.72 -21.75
N GLN A 164 -6.79 -21.82 -21.03
CA GLN A 164 -6.03 -23.03 -21.36
C GLN A 164 -6.57 -23.57 -22.69
N ASP A 165 -5.58 -23.85 -23.54
CA ASP A 165 -5.61 -24.83 -24.63
C ASP A 165 -5.91 -24.32 -26.05
N GLU A 166 -5.12 -24.96 -26.91
CA GLU A 166 -5.09 -25.13 -28.34
C GLU A 166 -4.20 -24.20 -29.15
N GLY A 167 -3.16 -24.86 -29.65
CA GLY A 167 -2.03 -24.31 -30.37
C GLY A 167 -2.38 -23.62 -31.69
N PHE A 168 -1.58 -22.62 -31.95
CA PHE A 168 -1.19 -22.26 -33.33
C PHE A 168 0.26 -21.76 -33.29
N GLU A 169 1.14 -22.66 -33.64
CA GLU A 169 2.52 -22.36 -34.02
C GLU A 169 2.49 -21.65 -35.38
N VAL A 170 2.66 -20.34 -35.38
CA VAL A 170 3.02 -19.61 -36.62
C VAL A 170 4.50 -19.30 -36.56
N LEU A 171 5.28 -20.18 -37.18
CA LEU A 171 6.66 -19.94 -37.59
C LEU A 171 6.74 -18.64 -38.41
N ARG A 172 7.24 -17.58 -37.84
CA ARG A 172 7.79 -16.42 -38.55
C ARG A 172 9.29 -16.31 -38.27
N SER A 173 10.07 -16.95 -39.13
CA SER A 173 11.47 -16.63 -39.33
C SER A 173 11.55 -15.25 -39.96
N GLY A 174 11.97 -14.27 -39.19
CA GLY A 174 12.29 -12.91 -39.66
C GLY A 174 13.09 -12.21 -38.55
N ARG A 175 14.16 -11.49 -38.95
CA ARG A 175 15.03 -10.71 -38.06
C ARG A 175 14.31 -10.25 -36.81
N GLN A 176 14.77 -10.72 -35.64
CA GLN A 176 14.25 -10.28 -34.35
C GLN A 176 14.45 -8.77 -34.24
N SER A 177 13.38 -8.01 -34.44
CA SER A 177 13.38 -6.58 -34.14
C SER A 177 13.44 -6.39 -32.63
N ALA A 178 13.96 -5.26 -32.15
CA ALA A 178 14.01 -4.95 -30.72
C ALA A 178 12.63 -5.13 -30.04
N GLY A 179 11.55 -4.83 -30.75
CA GLY A 179 10.17 -5.05 -30.27
C GLY A 179 9.78 -6.53 -30.08
N SER A 180 10.38 -7.48 -30.81
CA SER A 180 10.13 -8.91 -30.58
C SER A 180 10.82 -9.40 -29.30
N GLN A 181 12.01 -8.91 -29.00
CA GLN A 181 12.74 -9.27 -27.78
C GLN A 181 12.05 -8.72 -26.51
N GLU A 182 11.50 -7.50 -26.56
CA GLU A 182 10.72 -6.93 -25.46
C GLU A 182 9.43 -7.72 -25.23
N ALA A 183 8.74 -8.12 -26.29
CA ALA A 183 7.55 -8.94 -26.22
C ALA A 183 7.83 -10.34 -25.68
N ASP A 184 8.97 -10.96 -26.03
CA ASP A 184 9.38 -12.26 -25.50
C ASP A 184 9.71 -12.17 -24.01
N GLU A 185 10.45 -11.14 -23.60
CA GLU A 185 10.77 -10.89 -22.20
C GLU A 185 9.51 -10.60 -21.38
N LEU A 186 8.56 -9.81 -21.92
CA LEU A 186 7.26 -9.60 -21.28
C LEU A 186 6.53 -10.92 -21.06
N ARG A 187 6.42 -11.78 -22.10
CA ARG A 187 5.76 -13.09 -21.99
C ARG A 187 6.44 -13.94 -20.94
N ARG A 188 7.77 -13.93 -20.88
CA ARG A 188 8.54 -14.62 -19.83
C ARG A 188 8.14 -14.10 -18.45
N ILE A 189 8.17 -12.79 -18.21
CA ILE A 189 7.81 -12.18 -16.92
C ILE A 189 6.37 -12.54 -16.52
N LEU A 190 5.41 -12.46 -17.47
CA LEU A 190 4.01 -12.74 -17.19
C LEU A 190 3.71 -14.23 -16.98
N SER A 191 4.55 -15.14 -17.52
CA SER A 191 4.44 -16.58 -17.30
C SER A 191 5.00 -17.04 -15.94
N LEU A 192 5.79 -16.18 -15.26
CA LEU A 192 6.32 -16.52 -13.94
C LEU A 192 5.19 -16.65 -12.91
N ARG A 193 5.33 -17.63 -12.04
CA ARG A 193 4.41 -17.78 -10.91
C ARG A 193 4.43 -16.50 -10.07
N ARG A 194 3.26 -15.90 -9.89
CA ARG A 194 3.08 -14.73 -9.06
C ARG A 194 3.10 -15.10 -7.57
N LEU A 195 3.90 -14.39 -6.79
CA LEU A 195 4.00 -14.52 -5.33
C LEU A 195 3.22 -13.43 -4.61
N GLY A 196 3.03 -12.28 -5.27
CA GLY A 196 2.32 -11.16 -4.69
C GLY A 196 2.27 -9.94 -5.60
N SER A 197 1.70 -8.88 -5.09
CA SER A 197 1.64 -7.56 -5.74
C SER A 197 1.36 -6.47 -4.72
N GLY A 198 1.56 -5.22 -5.10
CA GLY A 198 1.15 -4.09 -4.28
C GLY A 198 0.90 -2.83 -5.08
N SER A 199 0.06 -1.98 -4.51
CA SER A 199 -0.26 -0.65 -5.00
C SER A 199 0.01 0.36 -3.90
N LEU A 200 1.04 1.18 -4.06
CA LEU A 200 1.53 2.10 -3.05
C LEU A 200 1.25 3.54 -3.44
N TYR A 201 0.81 4.32 -2.49
CA TYR A 201 0.45 5.72 -2.67
C TYR A 201 1.20 6.61 -1.71
N VAL A 202 1.35 7.86 -2.09
CA VAL A 202 1.73 8.95 -1.19
C VAL A 202 0.71 10.06 -1.30
N ALA A 203 0.35 10.64 -0.15
CA ALA A 203 -0.47 11.83 -0.09
C ALA A 203 0.11 12.81 0.93
N ALA A 204 -0.14 14.09 0.71
CA ALA A 204 0.31 15.16 1.60
C ALA A 204 -0.77 16.23 1.72
N ARG A 205 -0.75 16.98 2.81
CA ARG A 205 -1.59 18.17 2.97
C ARG A 205 -0.77 19.41 2.65
N GLY A 206 -1.26 20.18 1.69
CA GLY A 206 -0.71 21.48 1.35
C GLY A 206 -1.00 22.54 2.42
N ARG A 207 -0.52 23.75 2.21
CA ARG A 207 -0.72 24.91 3.13
C ARG A 207 -2.20 25.23 3.37
N SER A 208 -3.07 24.96 2.41
CA SER A 208 -4.53 25.09 2.55
C SER A 208 -5.18 24.03 3.45
N GLY A 209 -4.42 23.01 3.86
CA GLY A 209 -4.93 21.85 4.60
C GLY A 209 -5.66 20.83 3.72
N ALA A 210 -5.81 21.08 2.41
CA ALA A 210 -6.36 20.12 1.48
C ALA A 210 -5.41 18.93 1.30
N ARG A 211 -5.96 17.71 1.34
CA ARG A 211 -5.22 16.48 1.09
C ARG A 211 -5.09 16.25 -0.41
N GLN A 212 -3.87 16.14 -0.87
CA GLN A 212 -3.54 15.79 -2.26
C GLN A 212 -2.87 14.42 -2.28
N ARG A 213 -3.20 13.62 -3.25
CA ARG A 213 -2.67 12.26 -3.46
C ARG A 213 -2.09 12.17 -4.86
N ILE A 214 -1.04 11.37 -5.03
CA ILE A 214 -0.58 11.00 -6.38
C ILE A 214 -1.74 10.33 -7.16
N GLU A 215 -1.89 10.68 -8.41
CA GLU A 215 -2.95 10.12 -9.27
C GLU A 215 -2.73 8.63 -9.54
N ARG A 216 -1.49 8.25 -9.86
CA ARG A 216 -1.10 6.89 -10.20
C ARG A 216 -0.28 6.28 -9.08
N PRO A 217 -0.64 5.08 -8.60
CA PRO A 217 0.13 4.37 -7.59
C PRO A 217 1.48 3.91 -8.13
N VAL A 218 2.42 3.69 -7.22
CA VAL A 218 3.62 2.89 -7.46
C VAL A 218 3.21 1.43 -7.34
N ASN A 219 3.07 0.75 -8.48
CA ASN A 219 2.65 -0.64 -8.54
C ASN A 219 3.84 -1.57 -8.68
N TYR A 220 3.76 -2.75 -8.05
CA TYR A 220 4.73 -3.81 -8.25
C TYR A 220 4.06 -5.18 -8.32
N ILE A 221 4.77 -6.12 -8.92
CA ILE A 221 4.45 -7.55 -8.87
C ILE A 221 5.65 -8.31 -8.33
N ASP A 222 5.38 -9.29 -7.51
CA ASP A 222 6.35 -10.24 -6.98
C ASP A 222 6.20 -11.57 -7.70
N THR A 223 7.30 -12.10 -8.20
CA THR A 223 7.36 -13.36 -8.94
C THR A 223 8.41 -14.28 -8.33
N THR A 224 8.43 -15.53 -8.77
CA THR A 224 9.45 -16.49 -8.37
C THR A 224 10.89 -16.07 -8.75
N GLU A 225 11.04 -15.12 -9.66
CA GLU A 225 12.34 -14.56 -10.06
C GLU A 225 12.61 -13.16 -9.51
N GLY A 226 11.79 -12.66 -8.59
CA GLY A 226 11.96 -11.37 -7.94
C GLY A 226 10.87 -10.37 -8.25
N ARG A 227 11.04 -9.14 -7.75
CA ARG A 227 10.08 -8.05 -7.85
C ARG A 227 10.27 -7.22 -9.11
N TRP A 228 9.14 -6.83 -9.69
CA TRP A 228 9.07 -5.92 -10.84
C TRP A 228 8.17 -4.73 -10.51
N LEU A 229 8.71 -3.53 -10.62
CA LEU A 229 7.93 -2.30 -10.66
C LEU A 229 7.17 -2.22 -11.98
N THR A 230 5.89 -1.84 -11.95
CA THR A 230 5.07 -1.67 -13.15
C THR A 230 4.58 -0.23 -13.25
N GLU A 231 4.88 0.44 -14.36
CA GLU A 231 4.55 1.84 -14.57
C GLU A 231 3.92 2.04 -15.97
N GLU A 232 2.86 2.82 -16.05
CA GLU A 232 2.36 3.32 -17.33
C GLU A 232 3.14 4.56 -17.72
N ILE A 233 3.80 4.50 -18.85
CA ILE A 233 4.60 5.59 -19.41
C ILE A 233 4.01 6.08 -20.73
N PRO A 234 4.20 7.36 -21.11
CA PRO A 234 3.79 7.86 -22.42
C PRO A 234 4.46 7.09 -23.56
N GLY A 235 3.74 6.83 -24.65
CA GLY A 235 4.23 6.23 -25.87
C GLY A 235 3.83 7.06 -27.10
N SER A 236 4.47 6.80 -28.24
CA SER A 236 4.21 7.48 -29.51
C SER A 236 2.95 6.92 -30.21
N GLY A 237 1.78 7.03 -29.60
CA GLY A 237 0.52 6.52 -30.16
C GLY A 237 -0.37 5.93 -29.07
N GLU A 238 0.09 4.94 -28.35
CA GLU A 238 -0.58 4.40 -27.18
C GLU A 238 0.31 4.38 -25.94
N PRO A 239 -0.26 4.39 -24.72
CA PRO A 239 0.50 4.23 -23.48
C PRO A 239 1.25 2.90 -23.48
N ARG A 240 2.44 2.89 -22.87
CA ARG A 240 3.26 1.70 -22.69
C ARG A 240 3.28 1.31 -21.22
N ILE A 241 3.39 0.03 -20.95
CA ILE A 241 3.63 -0.49 -19.59
C ILE A 241 5.09 -0.89 -19.50
N ALA A 242 5.80 -0.26 -18.58
CA ALA A 242 7.18 -0.59 -18.24
C ALA A 242 7.21 -1.60 -17.08
N PHE A 243 8.06 -2.61 -17.21
CA PHE A 243 8.43 -3.55 -16.15
C PHE A 243 9.90 -3.34 -15.85
N THR A 244 10.21 -2.92 -14.63
CA THR A 244 11.59 -2.62 -14.21
C THR A 244 11.93 -3.50 -12.99
N PRO A 245 13.07 -4.23 -12.99
CA PRO A 245 13.53 -4.92 -11.78
C PRO A 245 13.58 -3.94 -10.61
N ALA A 246 12.99 -4.31 -9.47
CA ALA A 246 12.90 -3.42 -8.33
C ALA A 246 13.08 -4.17 -7.01
N ASP A 247 13.73 -3.53 -6.07
CA ASP A 247 13.78 -3.89 -4.66
C ASP A 247 13.12 -2.81 -3.81
N GLN A 248 13.29 -2.87 -2.50
CA GLN A 248 12.76 -1.83 -1.60
C GLN A 248 13.40 -0.46 -1.85
N GLN A 249 14.66 -0.40 -2.24
CA GLN A 249 15.33 0.87 -2.53
C GLN A 249 14.67 1.55 -3.73
N VAL A 250 14.45 0.83 -4.82
CA VAL A 250 13.78 1.35 -6.03
C VAL A 250 12.36 1.80 -5.73
N LEU A 251 11.58 1.03 -4.94
CA LEU A 251 10.26 1.46 -4.50
C LEU A 251 10.33 2.76 -3.68
N GLY A 252 11.29 2.86 -2.77
CA GLY A 252 11.51 4.06 -1.96
C GLY A 252 11.87 5.28 -2.80
N GLU A 253 12.73 5.13 -3.79
CA GLU A 253 13.10 6.21 -4.73
C GLU A 253 11.88 6.68 -5.54
N ARG A 254 11.02 5.77 -5.99
CA ARG A 254 9.78 6.10 -6.70
C ARG A 254 8.78 6.85 -5.82
N LEU A 255 8.60 6.42 -4.58
CA LEU A 255 7.73 7.10 -3.61
C LEU A 255 8.26 8.48 -3.24
N ARG A 256 9.59 8.65 -3.00
CA ARG A 256 10.20 9.97 -2.77
C ARG A 256 10.03 10.91 -3.97
N SER A 257 10.25 10.41 -5.18
CA SER A 257 10.02 11.19 -6.40
C SER A 257 8.56 11.62 -6.55
N ALA A 258 7.62 10.71 -6.23
CA ALA A 258 6.20 11.00 -6.24
C ALA A 258 5.81 12.03 -5.18
N GLN A 259 6.36 11.93 -3.97
CA GLN A 259 6.21 12.92 -2.90
C GLN A 259 6.71 14.30 -3.32
N GLY A 260 7.90 14.36 -3.94
CA GLY A 260 8.46 15.63 -4.42
C GLY A 260 7.54 16.36 -5.40
N ARG A 261 6.83 15.63 -6.26
CA ARG A 261 5.84 16.22 -7.19
C ARG A 261 4.63 16.82 -6.47
N LEU A 262 4.16 16.21 -5.38
CA LEU A 262 3.04 16.75 -4.58
C LEU A 262 3.39 18.08 -3.89
N PHE A 263 4.64 18.30 -3.55
CA PHE A 263 5.07 19.56 -2.94
C PHE A 263 5.45 20.64 -3.95
N ALA A 264 5.64 20.27 -5.22
CA ALA A 264 5.97 21.21 -6.31
C ALA A 264 4.70 21.76 -7.01
N SER A 265 3.55 21.16 -6.80
CA SER A 265 2.22 21.58 -7.32
C SER A 265 1.50 22.47 -6.32
#